data_b36380f5df470d3c705fab9741bcabf2
#
_entry.id   b36380f5df470d3c705fab9741bcabf2
#
_cell.length_a   1.000
_cell.length_b   1.000
_cell.length_c   1.000
_cell.angle_alpha   90.00
_cell.angle_beta   90.00
_cell.angle_gamma   90.00
#
_symmetry.space_group_name_H-M   'P 1'
#
loop_
_entity.id
_entity.type
_entity.pdbx_description
1 polymer ?
#
loop_
_entity_poly.entity_id
_entity_poly.type
_entity_poly.pdbx_seq_one_letter_code
_entity_poly.pdbx_strand_id
1 'polypeptide(L)'
;MASAFSAYHGASKNSSSNFTVTALSRWSILTKQLPAVDKIKVLHVYDFDNTLFRTPMPNPSLWTGPTIGLLATQEAFTNGGWWHDNRILAATGDGAEQEEKRAWDGWWNEKVADLVKLSTKQPDALCVLLTGRSEHGFGELIKRMVTSKGLEFDMVSLKPRVSPTNQAFQNTMHFKQLFFEALMETYSQATEIKVYEDRPRHTKGFRDFFAEYNRRQIQAPTRGPITADVVQVVDVSTLLDPVVEVAEVQHMINQHNAALAKEPSTKSKLMIKKTVFFTSYMIGAEDIKKLLKLAKIPPNIPNSDLKFHANNILICPRPCPASILDKVGGMGSKMLWEVTGTACLDNSIWAACVRPVPHTAKYHTDNPVPLVVLALRKGARPMDAGKIKVWQPLPAEERFTFETTVDEKVILRIEAEDPTEDEYQSLFANKSNKRKHNADEEWAGRSVQYTNRNETRSFHTGRGRGKGGNPNRGHRNAARGGRGGRGRGGHGYRSLDDVDPRGQAARAAAAGGGPGTLGRGRPMGGQPSVGADLQSYY
;
A
#
# COMPACT_ATOMS: atom_id res chain seq x y z
N MET A 1 4.86 22.14 23.94
CA MET A 1 5.83 22.09 22.84
C MET A 1 5.55 23.28 21.93
N ALA A 2 6.39 24.28 21.97
CA ALA A 2 6.27 25.44 21.10
C ALA A 2 6.55 25.00 19.66
N SER A 3 5.63 25.30 18.76
CA SER A 3 5.71 24.98 17.34
C SER A 3 6.99 25.60 16.74
N ALA A 4 7.70 24.83 15.91
CA ALA A 4 8.89 25.27 15.17
C ALA A 4 8.64 26.49 14.25
N PHE A 5 7.40 26.92 14.11
CA PHE A 5 6.95 28.10 13.35
C PHE A 5 7.34 29.42 14.03
N SER A 6 7.54 29.46 15.35
CA SER A 6 7.83 30.70 16.09
C SER A 6 9.25 31.21 15.90
N ALA A 7 10.17 30.41 15.40
CA ALA A 7 11.60 30.79 15.30
C ALA A 7 11.98 31.54 14.00
N TYR A 8 11.07 31.63 13.02
CA TYR A 8 11.40 32.19 11.70
C TYR A 8 10.95 33.65 11.44
N HIS A 9 10.18 34.24 12.34
CA HIS A 9 9.62 35.58 12.13
C HIS A 9 10.27 36.68 12.98
N GLY A 10 11.56 36.67 13.08
CA GLY A 10 12.32 37.83 13.57
C GLY A 10 13.00 38.51 12.42
N ALA A 11 12.30 39.36 11.65
CA ALA A 11 12.88 40.53 11.00
C ALA A 11 11.90 41.24 10.05
N SER A 12 11.85 42.55 10.20
CA SER A 12 11.58 43.53 9.15
C SER A 12 10.15 44.00 8.91
N LYS A 13 9.87 45.20 9.37
CA LYS A 13 8.67 46.02 9.12
C LYS A 13 8.58 46.60 7.69
N ASN A 14 8.88 45.81 6.64
CA ASN A 14 8.71 46.22 5.24
C ASN A 14 8.10 45.10 4.39
N SER A 15 7.04 44.43 4.88
CA SER A 15 6.50 43.22 4.20
C SER A 15 5.34 43.48 3.22
N SER A 16 4.77 44.70 3.17
CA SER A 16 3.61 44.98 2.28
C SER A 16 3.95 45.03 0.78
N SER A 17 5.22 45.09 0.39
CA SER A 17 5.62 45.11 -1.02
C SER A 17 5.78 43.72 -1.67
N ASN A 18 5.72 42.64 -0.90
CA ASN A 18 6.00 41.28 -1.41
C ASN A 18 4.75 40.53 -1.87
N PHE A 19 3.55 40.90 -1.43
CA PHE A 19 2.29 40.25 -1.75
C PHE A 19 1.51 41.00 -2.83
N THR A 20 1.95 40.90 -4.06
CA THR A 20 1.28 41.48 -5.22
C THR A 20 0.74 40.42 -6.15
N VAL A 21 -0.26 40.77 -6.96
CA VAL A 21 -0.81 39.86 -7.98
C VAL A 21 0.31 39.34 -8.90
N THR A 22 1.29 40.15 -9.26
CA THR A 22 2.45 39.75 -10.07
C THR A 22 3.38 38.80 -9.30
N ALA A 23 3.58 38.97 -8.01
CA ALA A 23 4.38 38.04 -7.20
C ALA A 23 3.64 36.72 -7.03
N LEU A 24 2.34 36.73 -6.84
CA LEU A 24 1.50 35.55 -6.73
C LEU A 24 1.45 34.76 -8.04
N SER A 25 1.37 35.43 -9.20
CA SER A 25 1.33 34.74 -10.50
C SER A 25 2.56 33.85 -10.76
N ARG A 26 3.70 34.13 -10.10
CA ARG A 26 4.92 33.30 -10.18
C ARG A 26 4.79 31.92 -9.53
N TRP A 27 3.73 31.69 -8.75
CA TRP A 27 3.42 30.37 -8.21
C TRP A 27 2.66 29.49 -9.22
N SER A 28 2.19 30.07 -10.34
CA SER A 28 1.38 29.39 -11.33
C SER A 28 2.22 29.03 -12.56
N ILE A 29 1.98 27.85 -13.09
CA ILE A 29 2.53 27.44 -14.41
C ILE A 29 1.73 28.04 -15.59
N LEU A 30 0.57 28.65 -15.29
CA LEU A 30 -0.23 29.34 -16.30
C LEU A 30 0.25 30.79 -16.47
N THR A 31 0.23 31.27 -17.70
CA THR A 31 0.53 32.67 -18.05
C THR A 31 -0.72 33.56 -18.04
N LYS A 32 -1.78 33.12 -17.34
CA LYS A 32 -3.06 33.84 -17.26
C LYS A 32 -2.91 35.08 -16.37
N GLN A 33 -3.49 36.20 -16.81
CA GLN A 33 -3.60 37.40 -15.98
C GLN A 33 -4.61 37.15 -14.84
N LEU A 34 -4.17 37.35 -13.62
CA LEU A 34 -5.02 37.17 -12.45
C LEU A 34 -5.97 38.36 -12.27
N PRO A 35 -7.19 38.12 -11.73
CA PRO A 35 -8.14 39.19 -11.43
C PRO A 35 -7.59 40.23 -10.44
N ALA A 36 -8.14 41.46 -10.49
CA ALA A 36 -7.80 42.48 -9.52
C ALA A 36 -8.26 42.08 -8.10
N VAL A 37 -7.54 42.54 -7.08
CA VAL A 37 -7.72 42.15 -5.67
C VAL A 37 -9.14 42.48 -5.15
N ASP A 38 -9.68 43.62 -5.54
CA ASP A 38 -10.99 44.12 -5.12
C ASP A 38 -12.17 43.27 -5.65
N LYS A 39 -11.95 42.54 -6.73
CA LYS A 39 -12.98 41.70 -7.35
C LYS A 39 -13.19 40.36 -6.63
N ILE A 40 -12.18 39.84 -5.93
CA ILE A 40 -12.20 38.50 -5.37
C ILE A 40 -12.60 38.52 -3.89
N LYS A 41 -13.64 37.74 -3.57
CA LYS A 41 -14.17 37.54 -2.22
C LYS A 41 -14.00 36.12 -1.71
N VAL A 42 -13.95 35.14 -2.61
CA VAL A 42 -13.84 33.71 -2.29
C VAL A 42 -12.64 33.08 -3.01
N LEU A 43 -11.85 32.33 -2.27
CA LEU A 43 -10.70 31.56 -2.78
C LEU A 43 -11.04 30.08 -2.76
N HIS A 44 -11.09 29.42 -3.92
CA HIS A 44 -11.26 27.96 -4.03
C HIS A 44 -9.92 27.33 -4.37
N VAL A 45 -9.47 26.40 -3.53
CA VAL A 45 -8.22 25.68 -3.73
C VAL A 45 -8.49 24.17 -3.77
N TYR A 46 -8.19 23.56 -4.89
CA TYR A 46 -8.42 22.15 -5.17
C TYR A 46 -7.08 21.40 -5.17
N ASP A 47 -6.96 20.33 -4.38
CA ASP A 47 -5.87 19.38 -4.55
C ASP A 47 -6.09 18.53 -5.81
N PHE A 48 -5.02 17.97 -6.36
CA PHE A 48 -5.06 17.17 -7.58
C PHE A 48 -5.23 15.69 -7.29
N ASP A 49 -4.24 15.09 -6.60
CA ASP A 49 -4.15 13.64 -6.40
C ASP A 49 -5.27 13.14 -5.49
N ASN A 50 -6.08 12.21 -5.97
CA ASN A 50 -7.23 11.58 -5.28
C ASN A 50 -8.32 12.55 -4.80
N THR A 51 -8.18 13.82 -5.11
CA THR A 51 -9.20 14.84 -4.91
C THR A 51 -9.90 15.17 -6.22
N LEU A 52 -9.20 15.79 -7.17
CA LEU A 52 -9.71 16.11 -8.50
C LEU A 52 -9.52 14.96 -9.48
N PHE A 53 -8.38 14.28 -9.41
CA PHE A 53 -7.97 13.19 -10.31
C PHE A 53 -7.82 11.88 -9.54
N ARG A 54 -8.28 10.77 -10.13
CA ARG A 54 -8.20 9.42 -9.57
C ARG A 54 -6.80 8.87 -9.82
N THR A 55 -5.86 9.27 -8.98
CA THR A 55 -4.45 8.92 -9.14
C THR A 55 -4.21 7.43 -8.93
N PRO A 56 -3.49 6.75 -9.85
CA PRO A 56 -3.12 5.35 -9.69
C PRO A 56 -2.24 5.14 -8.46
N MET A 57 -2.57 4.09 -7.69
CA MET A 57 -1.80 3.62 -6.55
C MET A 57 -1.12 2.29 -6.87
N PRO A 58 0.03 1.96 -6.25
CA PRO A 58 0.62 0.63 -6.38
C PRO A 58 -0.37 -0.45 -5.93
N ASN A 59 -0.61 -1.44 -6.79
CA ASN A 59 -1.62 -2.47 -6.58
C ASN A 59 -1.20 -3.46 -5.47
N PRO A 60 -1.90 -3.52 -4.32
CA PRO A 60 -1.55 -4.41 -3.22
C PRO A 60 -1.79 -5.90 -3.52
N SER A 61 -2.55 -6.22 -4.58
CA SER A 61 -2.70 -7.58 -5.06
C SER A 61 -1.55 -8.03 -5.96
N LEU A 62 -0.75 -7.09 -6.44
CA LEU A 62 0.38 -7.33 -7.34
C LEU A 62 1.72 -7.26 -6.61
N TRP A 63 1.89 -6.31 -5.67
CA TRP A 63 3.13 -6.03 -4.99
C TRP A 63 3.09 -6.35 -3.49
N THR A 64 4.23 -6.84 -2.96
CA THR A 64 4.38 -6.98 -1.50
C THR A 64 4.33 -5.62 -0.80
N GLY A 65 3.87 -5.59 0.45
CA GLY A 65 3.83 -4.36 1.26
C GLY A 65 5.18 -3.62 1.33
N PRO A 66 6.33 -4.30 1.56
CA PRO A 66 7.65 -3.67 1.49
C PRO A 66 7.95 -3.03 0.13
N THR A 67 7.52 -3.65 -0.98
CA THR A 67 7.70 -3.11 -2.33
C THR A 67 6.83 -1.86 -2.56
N ILE A 68 5.58 -1.86 -2.09
CA ILE A 68 4.74 -0.66 -2.13
C ILE A 68 5.41 0.50 -1.38
N GLY A 69 5.97 0.21 -0.19
CA GLY A 69 6.75 1.19 0.56
C GLY A 69 8.00 1.69 -0.18
N LEU A 70 8.70 0.78 -0.87
CA LEU A 70 9.87 1.12 -1.68
C LEU A 70 9.48 2.04 -2.85
N LEU A 71 8.43 1.68 -3.60
CA LEU A 71 7.92 2.47 -4.74
C LEU A 71 7.52 3.89 -4.31
N ALA A 72 6.93 4.03 -3.13
CA ALA A 72 6.52 5.33 -2.59
C ALA A 72 7.69 6.18 -2.05
N THR A 73 8.88 5.59 -1.84
CA THR A 73 10.03 6.27 -1.24
C THR A 73 10.87 6.95 -2.31
N GLN A 74 10.98 8.28 -2.25
CA GLN A 74 11.71 9.09 -3.22
C GLN A 74 13.19 8.68 -3.36
N GLU A 75 13.85 8.42 -2.24
CA GLU A 75 15.28 8.09 -2.19
C GLU A 75 15.59 6.69 -2.68
N ALA A 76 14.59 5.81 -2.83
CA ALA A 76 14.80 4.44 -3.27
C ALA A 76 15.27 4.37 -4.73
N PHE A 77 14.79 5.26 -5.55
CA PHE A 77 15.12 5.33 -6.98
C PHE A 77 15.92 6.57 -7.31
N THR A 78 16.69 6.53 -8.37
CA THR A 78 17.44 7.70 -8.88
C THR A 78 16.51 8.75 -9.48
N ASN A 79 15.35 8.32 -10.00
CA ASN A 79 14.31 9.18 -10.57
C ASN A 79 13.20 9.56 -9.57
N GLY A 80 13.28 9.14 -8.30
CA GLY A 80 12.35 9.51 -7.25
C GLY A 80 11.13 8.59 -7.08
N GLY A 81 11.03 7.49 -7.82
CA GLY A 81 9.99 6.46 -7.65
C GLY A 81 8.60 6.87 -8.13
N TRP A 82 7.56 6.21 -7.61
CA TRP A 82 6.17 6.27 -8.08
C TRP A 82 5.60 7.68 -8.20
N TRP A 83 5.83 8.52 -7.20
CA TRP A 83 5.28 9.87 -7.14
C TRP A 83 6.01 10.90 -8.00
N HIS A 84 7.17 10.54 -8.55
CA HIS A 84 8.02 11.42 -9.34
C HIS A 84 8.07 11.01 -10.82
N ASP A 85 7.50 9.85 -11.16
CA ASP A 85 7.40 9.40 -12.54
C ASP A 85 6.07 9.87 -13.15
N ASN A 86 6.15 10.78 -14.10
CA ASN A 86 4.97 11.34 -14.75
C ASN A 86 4.23 10.32 -15.65
N ARG A 87 4.90 9.25 -16.08
CA ARG A 87 4.28 8.16 -16.85
C ARG A 87 3.17 7.47 -16.08
N ILE A 88 3.25 7.42 -14.75
CA ILE A 88 2.19 6.83 -13.91
C ILE A 88 0.84 7.52 -14.13
N LEU A 89 0.81 8.85 -14.30
CA LEU A 89 -0.44 9.57 -14.60
C LEU A 89 -0.91 9.38 -16.06
N ALA A 90 -0.01 8.97 -16.94
CA ALA A 90 -0.29 8.72 -18.35
C ALA A 90 -0.36 7.21 -18.66
N ALA A 91 -0.15 6.34 -17.68
CA ALA A 91 0.00 4.89 -17.85
C ALA A 91 -1.36 4.17 -17.90
N THR A 92 -2.21 4.58 -18.81
CA THR A 92 -3.50 3.93 -19.05
C THR A 92 -3.41 2.78 -20.05
N GLY A 93 -2.20 2.51 -20.54
CA GLY A 93 -1.90 1.50 -21.57
C GLY A 93 -1.75 2.09 -22.97
N ASP A 94 -2.43 3.19 -23.26
CA ASP A 94 -2.45 3.81 -24.59
C ASP A 94 -1.49 5.01 -24.73
N GLY A 95 -0.96 5.50 -23.61
CA GLY A 95 -0.05 6.63 -23.53
C GLY A 95 -0.73 8.00 -23.49
N ALA A 96 0.03 9.01 -23.06
CA ALA A 96 -0.48 10.36 -22.76
C ALA A 96 -1.19 11.03 -23.96
N GLU A 97 -0.74 10.81 -25.18
CA GLU A 97 -1.34 11.43 -26.37
C GLU A 97 -2.74 10.89 -26.68
N GLN A 98 -2.97 9.60 -26.47
CA GLN A 98 -4.29 9.01 -26.64
C GLN A 98 -5.22 9.39 -25.50
N GLU A 99 -4.69 9.43 -24.27
CA GLU A 99 -5.47 9.88 -23.10
C GLU A 99 -5.88 11.35 -23.24
N GLU A 100 -5.03 12.21 -23.77
CA GLU A 100 -5.37 13.61 -24.03
C GLU A 100 -6.56 13.74 -24.98
N LYS A 101 -6.63 12.92 -26.05
CA LYS A 101 -7.78 12.88 -26.97
C LYS A 101 -9.09 12.46 -26.28
N ARG A 102 -8.99 11.60 -25.28
CA ARG A 102 -10.12 11.15 -24.45
C ARG A 102 -10.32 12.02 -23.20
N ALA A 103 -9.50 13.08 -23.02
CA ALA A 103 -9.51 13.93 -21.83
C ALA A 103 -9.40 13.15 -20.53
N TRP A 104 -8.66 12.02 -20.50
CA TRP A 104 -8.56 11.09 -19.37
C TRP A 104 -9.95 10.69 -18.84
N ASP A 105 -10.90 10.38 -19.72
CA ASP A 105 -12.25 9.96 -19.34
C ASP A 105 -12.23 8.74 -18.40
N GLY A 106 -13.06 8.79 -17.34
CA GLY A 106 -13.07 7.79 -16.26
C GLY A 106 -12.02 8.00 -15.16
N TRP A 107 -11.05 8.91 -15.33
CA TRP A 107 -9.97 9.19 -14.37
C TRP A 107 -10.25 10.39 -13.47
N TRP A 108 -11.32 11.13 -13.72
CA TRP A 108 -11.67 12.31 -12.92
C TRP A 108 -12.63 11.98 -11.80
N ASN A 109 -12.53 12.70 -10.69
CA ASN A 109 -13.60 12.81 -9.73
C ASN A 109 -14.62 13.81 -10.29
N GLU A 110 -15.62 13.30 -11.02
CA GLU A 110 -16.55 14.13 -11.76
C GLU A 110 -17.29 15.13 -10.86
N LYS A 111 -17.60 14.75 -9.61
CA LYS A 111 -18.23 15.66 -8.65
C LYS A 111 -17.37 16.88 -8.33
N VAL A 112 -16.05 16.66 -8.17
CA VAL A 112 -15.10 17.75 -7.91
C VAL A 112 -14.85 18.54 -9.19
N ALA A 113 -14.75 17.87 -10.36
CA ALA A 113 -14.62 18.54 -11.64
C ALA A 113 -15.82 19.47 -11.93
N ASP A 114 -17.04 19.03 -11.64
CA ASP A 114 -18.23 19.85 -11.78
C ASP A 114 -18.23 21.02 -10.77
N LEU A 115 -17.74 20.79 -9.55
CA LEU A 115 -17.59 21.87 -8.57
C LEU A 115 -16.58 22.93 -9.04
N VAL A 116 -15.48 22.53 -9.66
CA VAL A 116 -14.52 23.46 -10.29
C VAL A 116 -15.25 24.31 -11.34
N LYS A 117 -16.00 23.68 -12.27
CA LYS A 117 -16.77 24.39 -13.31
C LYS A 117 -17.82 25.35 -12.75
N LEU A 118 -18.41 25.03 -11.60
CA LEU A 118 -19.34 25.94 -10.91
C LEU A 118 -18.62 27.11 -10.26
N SER A 119 -17.48 26.85 -9.60
CA SER A 119 -16.69 27.88 -8.91
C SER A 119 -16.10 28.87 -9.90
N THR A 120 -15.62 28.43 -11.07
CA THR A 120 -15.07 29.32 -12.10
C THR A 120 -16.10 30.22 -12.76
N LYS A 121 -17.39 29.93 -12.61
CA LYS A 121 -18.49 30.80 -13.08
C LYS A 121 -18.84 31.90 -12.09
N GLN A 122 -18.35 31.86 -10.86
CA GLN A 122 -18.58 32.88 -9.86
C GLN A 122 -17.66 34.08 -10.14
N PRO A 123 -18.20 35.30 -10.33
CA PRO A 123 -17.39 36.44 -10.77
C PRO A 123 -16.47 36.98 -9.70
N ASP A 124 -16.72 36.65 -8.43
CA ASP A 124 -15.94 37.04 -7.25
C ASP A 124 -15.13 35.89 -6.64
N ALA A 125 -14.99 34.76 -7.36
CA ALA A 125 -14.17 33.63 -6.95
C ALA A 125 -12.86 33.55 -7.72
N LEU A 126 -11.80 33.12 -7.05
CA LEU A 126 -10.53 32.70 -7.65
C LEU A 126 -10.39 31.20 -7.50
N CYS A 127 -10.20 30.48 -8.60
CA CYS A 127 -10.09 29.04 -8.63
C CYS A 127 -8.65 28.60 -8.87
N VAL A 128 -8.10 27.80 -7.93
CA VAL A 128 -6.70 27.38 -7.92
C VAL A 128 -6.64 25.85 -7.87
N LEU A 129 -5.81 25.25 -8.72
CA LEU A 129 -5.32 23.88 -8.56
C LEU A 129 -3.98 23.92 -7.84
N LEU A 130 -3.86 23.21 -6.70
CA LEU A 130 -2.66 23.21 -5.85
C LEU A 130 -2.22 21.78 -5.55
N THR A 131 -1.12 21.32 -6.15
CA THR A 131 -0.62 19.95 -5.94
C THR A 131 0.83 19.90 -5.45
N GLY A 132 1.13 18.87 -4.66
CA GLY A 132 2.49 18.54 -4.22
C GLY A 132 3.40 17.96 -5.31
N ARG A 133 2.86 17.66 -6.51
CA ARG A 133 3.65 17.20 -7.65
C ARG A 133 4.70 18.25 -8.05
N SER A 134 5.89 17.77 -8.46
CA SER A 134 6.96 18.70 -8.85
C SER A 134 6.60 19.44 -10.15
N GLU A 135 6.81 20.75 -10.16
CA GLU A 135 6.58 21.58 -11.34
C GLU A 135 7.39 21.09 -12.54
N HIS A 136 8.69 20.83 -12.34
CA HIS A 136 9.58 20.36 -13.41
C HIS A 136 9.14 19.03 -14.03
N GLY A 137 8.64 18.08 -13.21
CA GLY A 137 8.28 16.75 -13.70
C GLY A 137 6.87 16.66 -14.27
N PHE A 138 5.93 17.48 -13.79
CA PHE A 138 4.50 17.29 -14.04
C PHE A 138 3.80 18.50 -14.65
N GLY A 139 4.46 19.67 -14.72
CA GLY A 139 3.81 20.91 -15.14
C GLY A 139 3.11 20.79 -16.48
N GLU A 140 3.82 20.37 -17.53
CA GLU A 140 3.25 20.23 -18.87
C GLU A 140 2.16 19.16 -18.93
N LEU A 141 2.35 18.00 -18.27
CA LEU A 141 1.36 16.94 -18.27
C LEU A 141 0.06 17.39 -17.59
N ILE A 142 0.12 17.95 -16.38
CA ILE A 142 -1.08 18.40 -15.65
C ILE A 142 -1.79 19.54 -16.40
N LYS A 143 -1.04 20.44 -17.02
CA LYS A 143 -1.62 21.48 -17.88
C LYS A 143 -2.43 20.88 -19.04
N ARG A 144 -1.88 19.89 -19.76
CA ARG A 144 -2.57 19.17 -20.83
C ARG A 144 -3.82 18.45 -20.30
N MET A 145 -3.70 17.78 -19.15
CA MET A 145 -4.81 17.06 -18.50
C MET A 145 -5.99 17.98 -18.18
N VAL A 146 -5.75 19.10 -17.48
CA VAL A 146 -6.84 20.02 -17.08
C VAL A 146 -7.43 20.72 -18.31
N THR A 147 -6.61 21.06 -19.32
CA THR A 147 -7.07 21.70 -20.54
C THR A 147 -7.96 20.75 -21.36
N SER A 148 -7.55 19.49 -21.54
CA SER A 148 -8.32 18.50 -22.30
C SER A 148 -9.66 18.17 -21.63
N LYS A 149 -9.74 18.23 -20.27
CA LYS A 149 -11.00 18.07 -19.52
C LYS A 149 -11.89 19.31 -19.59
N GLY A 150 -11.40 20.42 -20.12
CA GLY A 150 -12.12 21.69 -20.15
C GLY A 150 -12.30 22.31 -18.77
N LEU A 151 -11.29 22.15 -17.88
CA LEU A 151 -11.26 22.77 -16.56
C LEU A 151 -10.44 24.06 -16.65
N GLU A 152 -11.09 25.17 -16.31
CA GLU A 152 -10.47 26.50 -16.36
C GLU A 152 -10.12 26.96 -14.94
N PHE A 153 -8.84 26.90 -14.61
CA PHE A 153 -8.31 27.48 -13.38
C PHE A 153 -7.75 28.88 -13.63
N ASP A 154 -7.77 29.73 -12.61
CA ASP A 154 -7.02 30.98 -12.63
C ASP A 154 -5.55 30.75 -12.36
N MET A 155 -5.24 29.76 -11.52
CA MET A 155 -3.88 29.34 -11.21
C MET A 155 -3.79 27.81 -11.17
N VAL A 156 -2.68 27.30 -11.69
CA VAL A 156 -2.27 25.91 -11.50
C VAL A 156 -0.89 25.94 -10.86
N SER A 157 -0.82 25.58 -9.58
CA SER A 157 0.39 25.63 -8.78
C SER A 157 0.88 24.24 -8.44
N LEU A 158 2.06 23.91 -8.93
CA LEU A 158 2.81 22.71 -8.59
C LEU A 158 4.00 23.09 -7.71
N LYS A 159 4.57 22.12 -6.98
CA LYS A 159 5.70 22.37 -6.10
C LYS A 159 6.97 22.69 -6.88
N PRO A 160 7.45 23.95 -6.91
CA PRO A 160 8.73 24.29 -7.53
C PRO A 160 9.91 23.88 -6.63
N ARG A 161 11.14 23.98 -7.11
CA ARG A 161 12.34 23.71 -6.28
C ARG A 161 12.46 24.66 -5.11
N VAL A 162 12.14 25.92 -5.33
CA VAL A 162 12.12 27.00 -4.33
C VAL A 162 10.91 27.88 -4.57
N SER A 163 10.46 28.60 -3.54
CA SER A 163 9.40 29.61 -3.66
C SER A 163 9.82 30.75 -4.58
N PRO A 164 8.90 31.60 -5.08
CA PRO A 164 9.23 32.83 -5.80
C PRO A 164 10.13 33.79 -5.04
N THR A 165 10.19 33.65 -3.70
CA THR A 165 11.10 34.40 -2.81
C THR A 165 12.39 33.64 -2.50
N ASN A 166 12.72 32.60 -3.28
CA ASN A 166 13.91 31.76 -3.15
C ASN A 166 14.01 30.97 -1.83
N GLN A 167 12.87 30.65 -1.20
CA GLN A 167 12.81 29.85 0.02
C GLN A 167 12.65 28.36 -0.31
N ALA A 168 13.48 27.51 0.29
CA ALA A 168 13.35 26.05 0.15
C ALA A 168 12.18 25.52 0.99
N PHE A 169 11.51 24.49 0.48
CA PHE A 169 10.42 23.81 1.18
C PHE A 169 10.94 22.63 2.01
N GLN A 170 10.47 22.52 3.24
CA GLN A 170 10.81 21.39 4.10
C GLN A 170 10.10 20.11 3.66
N ASN A 171 8.83 20.25 3.22
CA ASN A 171 7.96 19.17 2.73
C ASN A 171 6.81 19.79 1.91
N THR A 172 5.87 18.96 1.44
CA THR A 172 4.72 19.43 0.65
C THR A 172 3.73 20.24 1.48
N MET A 173 3.53 19.89 2.77
CA MET A 173 2.68 20.67 3.66
C MET A 173 3.21 22.11 3.80
N HIS A 174 4.51 22.30 4.02
CA HIS A 174 5.14 23.60 4.11
C HIS A 174 5.01 24.41 2.80
N PHE A 175 5.15 23.75 1.63
CA PHE A 175 4.87 24.38 0.34
C PHE A 175 3.44 24.88 0.24
N LYS A 176 2.43 24.03 0.54
CA LYS A 176 1.02 24.42 0.48
C LYS A 176 0.70 25.55 1.47
N GLN A 177 1.25 25.53 2.67
CA GLN A 177 1.05 26.58 3.67
C GLN A 177 1.62 27.95 3.24
N LEU A 178 2.84 27.96 2.68
CA LEU A 178 3.43 29.20 2.13
C LEU A 178 2.63 29.73 0.95
N PHE A 179 2.10 28.85 0.12
CA PHE A 179 1.21 29.22 -0.97
C PHE A 179 -0.10 29.84 -0.44
N PHE A 180 -0.75 29.23 0.56
CA PHE A 180 -1.94 29.80 1.18
C PHE A 180 -1.68 31.19 1.78
N GLU A 181 -0.55 31.37 2.46
CA GLU A 181 -0.19 32.69 3.00
C GLU A 181 -0.03 33.71 1.87
N ALA A 182 0.71 33.38 0.81
CA ALA A 182 0.88 34.27 -0.35
C ALA A 182 -0.47 34.58 -1.03
N LEU A 183 -1.35 33.59 -1.16
CA LEU A 183 -2.67 33.74 -1.76
C LEU A 183 -3.56 34.69 -0.94
N MET A 184 -3.68 34.44 0.37
CA MET A 184 -4.52 35.21 1.27
C MET A 184 -4.02 36.65 1.47
N GLU A 185 -2.72 36.83 1.58
CA GLU A 185 -2.11 38.17 1.73
C GLU A 185 -2.25 39.00 0.44
N THR A 186 -2.15 38.35 -0.74
CA THR A 186 -2.37 39.03 -2.02
C THR A 186 -3.83 39.45 -2.20
N TYR A 187 -4.76 38.50 -2.00
CA TYR A 187 -6.20 38.78 -2.05
C TYR A 187 -6.73 39.16 -0.67
N SER A 188 -6.22 40.24 -0.13
CA SER A 188 -6.52 40.70 1.24
C SER A 188 -7.99 41.05 1.48
N GLN A 189 -8.77 41.30 0.42
CA GLN A 189 -10.21 41.55 0.49
C GLN A 189 -11.08 40.28 0.41
N ALA A 190 -10.49 39.10 0.15
CA ALA A 190 -11.22 37.86 0.20
C ALA A 190 -11.62 37.54 1.64
N THR A 191 -12.86 37.16 1.86
CA THR A 191 -13.44 36.84 3.17
C THR A 191 -13.53 35.34 3.42
N GLU A 192 -13.44 34.52 2.37
CA GLU A 192 -13.55 33.06 2.45
C GLU A 192 -12.42 32.38 1.69
N ILE A 193 -11.94 31.25 2.25
CA ILE A 193 -11.08 30.29 1.56
C ILE A 193 -11.64 28.89 1.74
N LYS A 194 -11.85 28.17 0.63
CA LYS A 194 -12.35 26.80 0.60
C LYS A 194 -11.28 25.89 0.02
N VAL A 195 -10.83 24.91 0.81
CA VAL A 195 -9.78 23.98 0.43
C VAL A 195 -10.35 22.58 0.35
N TYR A 196 -10.16 21.92 -0.79
CA TYR A 196 -10.63 20.55 -1.05
C TYR A 196 -9.42 19.61 -1.06
N GLU A 197 -9.42 18.61 -0.18
CA GLU A 197 -8.29 17.70 0.04
C GLU A 197 -8.82 16.32 0.47
N ASP A 198 -8.25 15.21 -0.03
CA ASP A 198 -8.65 13.85 0.33
C ASP A 198 -8.03 13.37 1.65
N ARG A 199 -6.80 13.80 1.95
CA ARG A 199 -6.01 13.24 3.06
C ARG A 199 -6.38 13.83 4.42
N PRO A 200 -6.84 13.00 5.40
CA PRO A 200 -7.24 13.47 6.73
C PRO A 200 -6.13 14.22 7.48
N ARG A 201 -4.86 13.81 7.27
CA ARG A 201 -3.69 14.47 7.89
C ARG A 201 -3.49 15.88 7.35
N HIS A 202 -3.68 16.07 6.03
CA HIS A 202 -3.58 17.39 5.40
C HIS A 202 -4.75 18.28 5.79
N THR A 203 -5.98 17.78 5.76
CA THR A 203 -7.16 18.56 6.15
C THR A 203 -7.04 19.06 7.59
N LYS A 204 -6.53 18.22 8.51
CA LYS A 204 -6.24 18.63 9.87
C LYS A 204 -5.16 19.72 9.91
N GLY A 205 -4.03 19.49 9.21
CA GLY A 205 -2.92 20.45 9.17
C GLY A 205 -3.31 21.81 8.59
N PHE A 206 -4.22 21.85 7.61
CA PHE A 206 -4.75 23.09 7.04
C PHE A 206 -5.68 23.81 8.01
N ARG A 207 -6.58 23.10 8.70
CA ARG A 207 -7.42 23.70 9.74
C ARG A 207 -6.58 24.33 10.86
N ASP A 208 -5.56 23.60 11.33
CA ASP A 208 -4.64 24.09 12.35
C ASP A 208 -3.86 25.35 11.84
N PHE A 209 -3.42 25.34 10.58
CA PHE A 209 -2.75 26.47 9.94
C PHE A 209 -3.63 27.72 9.84
N PHE A 210 -4.88 27.58 9.35
CA PHE A 210 -5.78 28.72 9.20
C PHE A 210 -6.22 29.28 10.56
N ALA A 211 -6.44 28.43 11.56
CA ALA A 211 -6.72 28.87 12.91
C ALA A 211 -5.56 29.71 13.48
N GLU A 212 -4.31 29.26 13.30
CA GLU A 212 -3.12 29.98 13.73
C GLU A 212 -2.92 31.26 12.91
N TYR A 213 -3.18 31.23 11.59
CA TYR A 213 -3.13 32.42 10.74
C TYR A 213 -4.09 33.49 11.24
N ASN A 214 -5.37 33.16 11.47
CA ASN A 214 -6.37 34.10 11.97
C ASN A 214 -6.01 34.62 13.37
N ARG A 215 -5.43 33.79 14.26
CA ARG A 215 -4.94 34.24 15.57
C ARG A 215 -3.84 35.27 15.44
N ARG A 216 -2.90 35.11 14.50
CA ARG A 216 -1.86 36.10 14.20
C ARG A 216 -2.45 37.40 13.65
N GLN A 217 -3.48 37.33 12.81
CA GLN A 217 -4.17 38.52 12.27
C GLN A 217 -4.87 39.34 13.36
N ILE A 218 -5.33 38.73 14.46
CA ILE A 218 -5.87 39.47 15.62
C ILE A 218 -4.76 40.26 16.34
N GLN A 219 -3.54 39.71 16.43
CA GLN A 219 -2.43 40.31 17.15
C GLN A 219 -1.68 41.36 16.33
N ALA A 220 -1.50 41.09 15.03
CA ALA A 220 -0.78 41.98 14.10
C ALA A 220 -1.47 41.91 12.73
N PRO A 221 -2.53 42.67 12.52
CA PRO A 221 -3.34 42.56 11.31
C PRO A 221 -2.58 43.07 10.08
N THR A 222 -2.49 42.25 9.05
CA THR A 222 -2.06 42.61 7.70
C THR A 222 -3.27 42.67 6.76
N ARG A 223 -4.36 41.99 7.13
CA ARG A 223 -5.65 41.97 6.45
C ARG A 223 -6.79 41.70 7.43
N GLY A 224 -8.03 41.74 6.94
CA GLY A 224 -9.19 41.29 7.71
C GLY A 224 -9.21 39.77 7.94
N PRO A 225 -10.02 39.27 8.89
CA PRO A 225 -10.15 37.85 9.15
C PRO A 225 -10.68 37.13 7.93
N ILE A 226 -10.29 35.83 7.75
CA ILE A 226 -10.75 34.98 6.68
C ILE A 226 -11.43 33.73 7.25
N THR A 227 -12.63 33.43 6.75
CA THR A 227 -13.32 32.15 7.06
C THR A 227 -12.68 31.05 6.23
N ALA A 228 -12.14 30.02 6.89
CA ALA A 228 -11.53 28.89 6.21
C ALA A 228 -12.40 27.65 6.34
N ASP A 229 -12.84 27.12 5.20
CA ASP A 229 -13.55 25.86 5.09
C ASP A 229 -12.64 24.80 4.44
N VAL A 230 -12.28 23.78 5.20
CA VAL A 230 -11.43 22.68 4.72
C VAL A 230 -12.30 21.44 4.56
N VAL A 231 -12.68 21.18 3.31
CA VAL A 231 -13.56 20.08 2.91
C VAL A 231 -12.73 18.84 2.67
N GLN A 232 -12.99 17.80 3.46
CA GLN A 232 -12.39 16.50 3.21
C GLN A 232 -13.17 15.77 2.11
N VAL A 233 -12.51 15.54 0.98
CA VAL A 233 -13.05 14.75 -0.13
C VAL A 233 -12.82 13.27 0.14
N VAL A 234 -13.71 12.41 -0.35
CA VAL A 234 -13.51 10.95 -0.27
C VAL A 234 -12.39 10.57 -1.24
N ASP A 235 -11.41 9.80 -0.75
CA ASP A 235 -10.34 9.24 -1.59
C ASP A 235 -10.93 8.40 -2.73
N VAL A 236 -10.56 8.77 -3.95
CA VAL A 236 -11.03 8.13 -5.19
C VAL A 236 -9.89 7.46 -5.96
N SER A 237 -8.81 7.10 -5.29
CA SER A 237 -7.66 6.42 -5.91
C SER A 237 -8.07 5.25 -6.80
N THR A 238 -7.24 4.93 -7.78
CA THR A 238 -7.46 3.82 -8.72
C THR A 238 -6.22 2.94 -8.82
N LEU A 239 -6.30 1.90 -9.62
CA LEU A 239 -5.19 1.00 -9.92
C LEU A 239 -5.00 0.99 -11.45
N LEU A 240 -3.75 0.85 -11.87
CA LEU A 240 -3.45 0.56 -13.27
C LEU A 240 -3.85 -0.88 -13.63
N ASP A 241 -3.98 -1.15 -14.92
CA ASP A 241 -3.98 -2.54 -15.40
C ASP A 241 -2.69 -3.24 -14.91
N PRO A 242 -2.76 -4.47 -14.38
CA PRO A 242 -1.60 -5.15 -13.82
C PRO A 242 -0.41 -5.28 -14.79
N VAL A 243 -0.65 -5.47 -16.09
CA VAL A 243 0.42 -5.60 -17.09
C VAL A 243 1.07 -4.23 -17.32
N VAL A 244 0.26 -3.19 -17.43
CA VAL A 244 0.73 -1.81 -17.58
C VAL A 244 1.52 -1.39 -16.35
N GLU A 245 1.04 -1.70 -15.15
CA GLU A 245 1.72 -1.35 -13.90
C GLU A 245 3.10 -2.00 -13.80
N VAL A 246 3.20 -3.30 -14.13
CA VAL A 246 4.51 -4.00 -14.15
C VAL A 246 5.44 -3.40 -15.19
N ALA A 247 4.94 -3.06 -16.37
CA ALA A 247 5.75 -2.45 -17.42
C ALA A 247 6.30 -1.08 -16.99
N GLU A 248 5.49 -0.22 -16.37
CA GLU A 248 5.94 1.09 -15.88
C GLU A 248 6.94 0.97 -14.72
N VAL A 249 6.71 0.04 -13.79
CA VAL A 249 7.68 -0.24 -12.73
C VAL A 249 8.98 -0.79 -13.30
N GLN A 250 8.94 -1.64 -14.32
CA GLN A 250 10.14 -2.13 -15.00
C GLN A 250 10.89 -0.98 -15.71
N HIS A 251 10.19 -0.04 -16.35
CA HIS A 251 10.81 1.17 -16.91
C HIS A 251 11.51 1.99 -15.82
N MET A 252 10.87 2.18 -14.68
CA MET A 252 11.43 2.90 -13.53
C MET A 252 12.72 2.24 -13.03
N ILE A 253 12.73 0.92 -12.92
CA ILE A 253 13.91 0.12 -12.56
C ILE A 253 15.01 0.24 -13.62
N ASN A 254 14.67 0.13 -14.90
CA ASN A 254 15.63 0.25 -16.00
C ASN A 254 16.31 1.62 -15.99
N GLN A 255 15.57 2.70 -15.79
CA GLN A 255 16.13 4.04 -15.65
C GLN A 255 17.05 4.17 -14.44
N HIS A 256 16.62 3.63 -13.29
CA HIS A 256 17.43 3.58 -12.09
C HIS A 256 18.77 2.85 -12.35
N ASN A 257 18.72 1.66 -12.91
CA ASN A 257 19.89 0.85 -13.20
C ASN A 257 20.83 1.49 -14.23
N ALA A 258 20.24 2.15 -15.26
CA ALA A 258 21.02 2.89 -16.27
C ALA A 258 21.71 4.12 -15.67
N ALA A 259 21.08 4.82 -14.73
CA ALA A 259 21.68 5.95 -14.03
C ALA A 259 22.87 5.48 -13.16
N LEU A 260 22.73 4.36 -12.44
CA LEU A 260 23.82 3.77 -11.65
C LEU A 260 25.02 3.31 -12.51
N ALA A 261 24.78 2.94 -13.75
CA ALA A 261 25.86 2.57 -14.67
C ALA A 261 26.67 3.78 -15.15
N LYS A 262 26.08 4.98 -15.13
CA LYS A 262 26.73 6.23 -15.57
C LYS A 262 27.50 6.91 -14.44
N GLU A 263 26.95 6.87 -13.23
CA GLU A 263 27.50 7.56 -12.07
C GLU A 263 27.64 6.58 -10.90
N PRO A 264 28.85 6.45 -10.29
CA PRO A 264 29.02 5.63 -9.10
C PRO A 264 28.09 6.08 -7.97
N SER A 265 27.31 5.16 -7.42
CA SER A 265 26.37 5.41 -6.35
C SER A 265 26.46 4.29 -5.30
N THR A 266 26.06 4.61 -4.07
CA THR A 266 25.91 3.61 -3.01
C THR A 266 24.66 2.74 -3.16
N LYS A 267 23.77 3.11 -4.10
CA LYS A 267 22.54 2.35 -4.40
C LYS A 267 22.87 1.10 -5.19
N SER A 268 22.10 0.04 -4.96
CA SER A 268 22.21 -1.22 -5.70
C SER A 268 21.30 -1.21 -6.93
N LYS A 269 21.69 -1.95 -7.96
CA LYS A 269 20.78 -2.28 -9.05
C LYS A 269 19.57 -3.03 -8.52
N LEU A 270 18.42 -2.76 -9.08
CA LEU A 270 17.14 -3.33 -8.69
C LEU A 270 16.60 -4.26 -9.76
N MET A 271 15.79 -5.24 -9.34
CA MET A 271 15.06 -6.12 -10.23
C MET A 271 13.71 -6.52 -9.65
N ILE A 272 12.76 -6.85 -10.52
CA ILE A 272 11.49 -7.45 -10.12
C ILE A 272 11.70 -8.95 -9.93
N LYS A 273 11.25 -9.49 -8.80
CA LYS A 273 11.23 -10.91 -8.49
C LYS A 273 9.82 -11.35 -8.15
N LYS A 274 9.45 -12.57 -8.49
CA LYS A 274 8.20 -13.17 -8.03
C LYS A 274 8.41 -13.90 -6.70
N THR A 275 7.42 -13.85 -5.83
CA THR A 275 7.29 -14.71 -4.66
C THR A 275 6.14 -15.67 -4.93
N VAL A 276 6.41 -16.94 -4.92
CA VAL A 276 5.38 -17.97 -5.12
C VAL A 276 4.89 -18.44 -3.76
N PHE A 277 3.59 -18.29 -3.50
CA PHE A 277 2.96 -18.75 -2.26
C PHE A 277 2.58 -20.22 -2.31
N PHE A 278 2.02 -20.64 -3.43
CA PHE A 278 1.62 -22.02 -3.66
C PHE A 278 1.45 -22.26 -5.17
N THR A 279 1.53 -23.52 -5.53
CA THR A 279 1.17 -24.03 -6.85
C THR A 279 -0.09 -24.88 -6.72
N SER A 280 -1.05 -24.74 -7.61
CA SER A 280 -2.34 -25.43 -7.53
C SER A 280 -3.02 -25.56 -8.88
N TYR A 281 -4.03 -26.43 -8.92
CA TYR A 281 -5.01 -26.44 -10.00
C TYR A 281 -5.99 -25.29 -9.74
N MET A 282 -5.89 -24.21 -10.52
CA MET A 282 -6.73 -23.02 -10.39
C MET A 282 -8.08 -23.24 -11.05
N ILE A 283 -9.14 -22.77 -10.40
CA ILE A 283 -10.54 -22.95 -10.80
C ILE A 283 -11.06 -21.66 -11.41
N GLY A 284 -11.79 -21.75 -12.52
CA GLY A 284 -12.38 -20.61 -13.20
C GLY A 284 -13.55 -19.98 -12.42
N ALA A 285 -13.80 -18.67 -12.65
CA ALA A 285 -14.76 -17.88 -11.88
C ALA A 285 -16.19 -18.45 -11.89
N GLU A 286 -16.65 -19.02 -13.01
CA GLU A 286 -17.99 -19.61 -13.10
C GLU A 286 -18.12 -20.89 -12.28
N ASP A 287 -17.08 -21.71 -12.26
CA ASP A 287 -17.07 -22.96 -11.48
C ASP A 287 -16.90 -22.68 -9.99
N ILE A 288 -16.17 -21.61 -9.61
CA ILE A 288 -16.15 -21.10 -8.22
C ILE A 288 -17.57 -20.82 -7.72
N LYS A 289 -18.40 -20.14 -8.52
CA LYS A 289 -19.80 -19.84 -8.14
C LYS A 289 -20.64 -21.12 -7.92
N LYS A 290 -20.42 -22.16 -8.74
CA LYS A 290 -21.09 -23.45 -8.57
C LYS A 290 -20.63 -24.17 -7.31
N LEU A 291 -19.32 -24.22 -7.08
CA LEU A 291 -18.72 -24.85 -5.90
C LEU A 291 -19.16 -24.19 -4.59
N LEU A 292 -19.24 -22.86 -4.54
CA LEU A 292 -19.66 -22.14 -3.35
C LEU A 292 -21.10 -22.47 -2.91
N LYS A 293 -22.00 -22.86 -3.85
CA LYS A 293 -23.36 -23.32 -3.53
C LYS A 293 -23.38 -24.61 -2.71
N LEU A 294 -22.32 -25.42 -2.79
CA LEU A 294 -22.19 -26.66 -2.01
C LEU A 294 -21.83 -26.40 -0.54
N ALA A 295 -21.42 -25.21 -0.18
CA ALA A 295 -21.10 -24.85 1.20
C ALA A 295 -22.39 -24.71 2.01
N LYS A 296 -22.78 -25.78 2.71
CA LYS A 296 -23.96 -25.80 3.61
C LYS A 296 -23.59 -25.10 4.94
N ILE A 297 -23.53 -23.77 4.90
CA ILE A 297 -23.17 -22.95 6.06
C ILE A 297 -24.39 -22.75 6.95
N PRO A 298 -24.30 -22.98 8.27
CA PRO A 298 -25.39 -22.71 9.19
C PRO A 298 -25.79 -21.23 9.19
N PRO A 299 -27.10 -20.89 9.19
CA PRO A 299 -27.58 -19.51 9.08
C PRO A 299 -27.22 -18.61 10.26
N ASN A 300 -26.82 -19.20 11.39
CA ASN A 300 -26.37 -18.49 12.58
C ASN A 300 -24.93 -17.95 12.50
N ILE A 301 -24.19 -18.23 11.42
CA ILE A 301 -22.83 -17.73 11.22
C ILE A 301 -22.89 -16.48 10.33
N PRO A 302 -22.47 -15.31 10.83
CA PRO A 302 -22.47 -14.08 10.05
C PRO A 302 -21.48 -14.17 8.87
N ASN A 303 -21.87 -13.64 7.72
CA ASN A 303 -20.99 -13.55 6.55
C ASN A 303 -19.67 -12.79 6.84
N SER A 304 -19.69 -11.84 7.78
CA SER A 304 -18.50 -11.11 8.24
C SER A 304 -17.42 -12.00 8.88
N ASP A 305 -17.81 -13.18 9.37
CA ASP A 305 -16.91 -14.15 10.00
C ASP A 305 -16.43 -15.23 9.03
N LEU A 306 -16.89 -15.18 7.79
CA LEU A 306 -16.59 -16.15 6.75
C LEU A 306 -15.64 -15.56 5.71
N LYS A 307 -14.77 -16.42 5.19
CA LYS A 307 -13.94 -16.17 4.02
C LYS A 307 -14.24 -17.26 3.00
N PHE A 308 -14.74 -16.87 1.85
CA PHE A 308 -15.04 -17.76 0.74
C PHE A 308 -13.81 -17.96 -0.13
N HIS A 309 -13.58 -19.18 -0.57
CA HIS A 309 -12.44 -19.58 -1.39
C HIS A 309 -12.91 -20.27 -2.69
N ALA A 310 -12.97 -21.58 -2.74
CA ALA A 310 -13.37 -22.41 -3.87
C ALA A 310 -12.55 -22.19 -5.15
N ASN A 311 -11.35 -21.64 -5.04
CA ASN A 311 -10.56 -21.14 -6.18
C ASN A 311 -9.42 -22.06 -6.61
N ASN A 312 -9.13 -23.13 -5.83
CA ASN A 312 -8.02 -24.02 -6.16
C ASN A 312 -8.10 -25.42 -5.52
N ILE A 313 -7.33 -26.36 -6.09
CA ILE A 313 -6.93 -27.64 -5.47
C ILE A 313 -5.42 -27.57 -5.29
N LEU A 314 -4.94 -27.66 -4.05
CA LEU A 314 -3.55 -27.43 -3.71
C LEU A 314 -2.63 -28.55 -4.22
N ILE A 315 -1.62 -28.20 -5.01
CA ILE A 315 -0.54 -29.09 -5.44
C ILE A 315 0.61 -29.02 -4.44
N CYS A 316 1.10 -27.81 -4.16
CA CYS A 316 2.22 -27.60 -3.25
C CYS A 316 2.04 -26.26 -2.50
N PRO A 317 2.16 -26.23 -1.15
CA PRO A 317 1.99 -25.01 -0.33
C PRO A 317 3.19 -24.07 -0.39
N ARG A 318 3.99 -24.13 -1.43
CA ARG A 318 5.21 -23.35 -1.70
C ARG A 318 5.55 -23.47 -3.19
N PRO A 319 6.62 -22.84 -3.69
CA PRO A 319 7.11 -23.08 -5.04
C PRO A 319 7.23 -24.55 -5.33
N CYS A 320 6.65 -25.00 -6.44
CA CYS A 320 6.60 -26.41 -6.80
C CYS A 320 7.95 -26.86 -7.37
N PRO A 321 8.58 -27.93 -6.84
CA PRO A 321 9.75 -28.53 -7.46
C PRO A 321 9.44 -29.04 -8.89
N ALA A 322 10.41 -28.94 -9.79
CA ALA A 322 10.27 -29.39 -11.18
C ALA A 322 9.74 -30.82 -11.28
N SER A 323 10.23 -31.76 -10.44
CA SER A 323 9.81 -33.13 -10.41
C SER A 323 8.32 -33.38 -10.07
N ILE A 324 7.70 -32.46 -9.31
CA ILE A 324 6.26 -32.50 -9.03
C ILE A 324 5.52 -31.83 -10.19
N LEU A 325 6.05 -30.73 -10.70
CA LEU A 325 5.46 -30.00 -11.82
C LEU A 325 5.34 -30.89 -13.07
N ASP A 326 6.37 -31.71 -13.34
CA ASP A 326 6.35 -32.69 -14.43
C ASP A 326 5.24 -33.73 -14.24
N LYS A 327 4.97 -34.16 -12.99
CA LYS A 327 3.90 -35.14 -12.70
C LYS A 327 2.51 -34.60 -12.98
N VAL A 328 2.32 -33.29 -12.89
CA VAL A 328 1.03 -32.62 -13.14
C VAL A 328 0.91 -32.05 -14.55
N GLY A 329 1.90 -32.31 -15.40
CA GLY A 329 1.90 -31.93 -16.82
C GLY A 329 2.49 -30.54 -17.09
N GLY A 330 3.10 -29.87 -16.08
CA GLY A 330 3.70 -28.56 -16.20
C GLY A 330 2.72 -27.41 -15.98
N MET A 331 3.26 -26.20 -15.98
CA MET A 331 2.46 -24.97 -15.86
C MET A 331 1.53 -24.80 -17.06
N GLY A 332 0.30 -24.34 -16.81
CA GLY A 332 -0.73 -24.17 -17.83
C GLY A 332 -1.47 -25.45 -18.21
N SER A 333 -1.06 -26.63 -17.68
CA SER A 333 -1.76 -27.90 -17.94
C SER A 333 -3.17 -27.85 -17.41
N LYS A 334 -4.10 -28.44 -18.17
CA LYS A 334 -5.51 -28.50 -17.82
C LYS A 334 -5.88 -29.87 -17.27
N MET A 335 -6.78 -29.87 -16.30
CA MET A 335 -7.33 -31.10 -15.72
C MET A 335 -8.81 -30.94 -15.40
N LEU A 336 -9.58 -32.00 -15.73
CA LEU A 336 -10.99 -32.04 -15.41
C LEU A 336 -11.19 -32.80 -14.09
N TRP A 337 -12.02 -32.25 -13.21
CA TRP A 337 -12.36 -32.79 -11.90
C TRP A 337 -13.87 -32.95 -11.75
N GLU A 338 -14.29 -34.03 -11.06
CA GLU A 338 -15.67 -34.26 -10.66
C GLU A 338 -15.81 -34.06 -9.15
N VAL A 339 -16.81 -33.32 -8.71
CA VAL A 339 -17.15 -33.19 -7.29
C VAL A 339 -17.88 -34.44 -6.83
N THR A 340 -17.38 -35.10 -5.79
CA THR A 340 -17.92 -36.38 -5.32
C THR A 340 -18.58 -36.32 -3.95
N GLY A 341 -18.23 -35.32 -3.12
CA GLY A 341 -18.80 -35.16 -1.78
C GLY A 341 -18.44 -33.85 -1.14
N THR A 342 -19.07 -33.56 -0.01
CA THR A 342 -18.82 -32.39 0.82
C THR A 342 -18.56 -32.76 2.28
N ALA A 343 -17.90 -31.89 3.02
CA ALA A 343 -17.70 -32.04 4.45
C ALA A 343 -17.57 -30.71 5.15
N CYS A 344 -17.82 -30.73 6.46
CA CYS A 344 -17.57 -29.62 7.34
C CYS A 344 -16.72 -30.10 8.53
N LEU A 345 -15.63 -29.40 8.83
CA LEU A 345 -14.81 -29.63 9.99
C LEU A 345 -15.15 -28.58 11.07
N ASP A 346 -15.66 -29.06 12.22
CA ASP A 346 -15.90 -28.25 13.44
C ASP A 346 -16.65 -26.92 13.21
N ASN A 347 -17.59 -26.86 12.26
CA ASN A 347 -18.27 -25.64 11.84
C ASN A 347 -17.30 -24.47 11.55
N SER A 348 -16.11 -24.79 11.05
CA SER A 348 -15.05 -23.80 10.79
C SER A 348 -14.49 -23.91 9.37
N ILE A 349 -14.53 -25.07 8.74
CA ILE A 349 -14.02 -25.32 7.39
C ILE A 349 -15.06 -26.13 6.61
N TRP A 350 -15.51 -25.61 5.49
CA TRP A 350 -16.37 -26.28 4.52
C TRP A 350 -15.54 -26.63 3.29
N ALA A 351 -15.57 -27.89 2.88
CA ALA A 351 -14.78 -28.38 1.76
C ALA A 351 -15.58 -29.36 0.88
N ALA A 352 -15.19 -29.45 -0.39
CA ALA A 352 -15.66 -30.46 -1.32
C ALA A 352 -14.50 -31.40 -1.70
N CYS A 353 -14.72 -32.71 -1.69
CA CYS A 353 -13.78 -33.64 -2.25
C CYS A 353 -14.04 -33.84 -3.74
N VAL A 354 -12.95 -34.02 -4.48
CA VAL A 354 -12.99 -34.12 -5.93
C VAL A 354 -12.16 -35.30 -6.41
N ARG A 355 -12.43 -35.79 -7.62
CA ARG A 355 -11.64 -36.82 -8.27
C ARG A 355 -11.34 -36.45 -9.71
N PRO A 356 -10.20 -36.84 -10.28
CA PRO A 356 -9.86 -36.53 -11.66
C PRO A 356 -10.76 -37.29 -12.64
N VAL A 357 -10.97 -36.67 -13.81
CA VAL A 357 -11.67 -37.27 -14.93
C VAL A 357 -10.75 -37.26 -16.15
N PRO A 358 -10.40 -38.41 -16.73
CA PRO A 358 -10.71 -39.81 -16.32
C PRO A 358 -10.00 -40.18 -15.02
N HIS A 359 -10.50 -41.21 -14.31
CA HIS A 359 -9.94 -41.68 -13.03
C HIS A 359 -8.49 -42.16 -13.12
N THR A 360 -8.02 -42.47 -14.31
CA THR A 360 -6.64 -42.88 -14.60
C THR A 360 -5.70 -41.73 -14.83
N ALA A 361 -6.19 -40.47 -14.82
CA ALA A 361 -5.37 -39.31 -15.01
C ALA A 361 -4.32 -39.20 -13.89
N LYS A 362 -3.09 -38.90 -14.28
CA LYS A 362 -2.01 -38.66 -13.32
C LYS A 362 -2.19 -37.25 -12.70
N TYR A 363 -2.14 -37.18 -11.39
CA TYR A 363 -2.20 -35.94 -10.65
C TYR A 363 -1.31 -35.99 -9.40
N HIS A 364 -1.10 -34.84 -8.82
CA HIS A 364 -0.47 -34.71 -7.50
C HIS A 364 -1.19 -33.62 -6.71
N THR A 365 -1.48 -33.89 -5.44
CA THR A 365 -2.06 -32.90 -4.51
C THR A 365 -1.38 -32.98 -3.15
N ASP A 366 -1.31 -31.88 -2.43
CA ASP A 366 -0.75 -31.81 -1.07
C ASP A 366 -1.52 -32.70 -0.10
N ASN A 367 -2.84 -32.77 -0.23
CA ASN A 367 -3.68 -33.70 0.54
C ASN A 367 -3.86 -35.02 -0.18
N PRO A 368 -3.84 -36.16 0.54
CA PRO A 368 -4.07 -37.48 -0.05
C PRO A 368 -5.44 -37.61 -0.78
N VAL A 369 -6.46 -36.92 -0.26
CA VAL A 369 -7.76 -36.76 -0.90
C VAL A 369 -7.77 -35.41 -1.56
N PRO A 370 -7.88 -35.29 -2.89
CA PRO A 370 -8.00 -34.01 -3.55
C PRO A 370 -9.26 -33.27 -3.07
N LEU A 371 -9.11 -32.03 -2.66
CA LEU A 371 -10.20 -31.25 -2.10
C LEU A 371 -10.12 -29.78 -2.50
N VAL A 372 -11.28 -29.13 -2.50
CA VAL A 372 -11.46 -27.68 -2.65
C VAL A 372 -11.99 -27.13 -1.33
N VAL A 373 -11.31 -26.18 -0.75
CA VAL A 373 -11.82 -25.44 0.44
C VAL A 373 -12.86 -24.43 -0.06
N LEU A 374 -14.11 -24.59 0.36
CA LEU A 374 -15.23 -23.73 -0.08
C LEU A 374 -15.31 -22.44 0.75
N ALA A 375 -15.30 -22.61 2.08
CA ALA A 375 -15.37 -21.48 3.01
C ALA A 375 -14.60 -21.78 4.30
N LEU A 376 -14.09 -20.73 4.91
CA LEU A 376 -13.40 -20.76 6.20
C LEU A 376 -14.01 -19.77 7.17
N ARG A 377 -14.16 -20.16 8.41
CA ARG A 377 -14.44 -19.23 9.50
C ARG A 377 -13.17 -18.48 9.90
N LYS A 378 -13.34 -17.25 10.36
CA LYS A 378 -12.25 -16.39 10.82
C LYS A 378 -11.40 -17.10 11.88
N GLY A 379 -10.10 -17.25 11.63
CA GLY A 379 -9.14 -17.97 12.47
C GLY A 379 -8.88 -19.44 12.06
N ALA A 380 -9.70 -20.03 11.20
CA ALA A 380 -9.42 -21.35 10.61
C ALA A 380 -8.37 -21.25 9.49
N ARG A 381 -7.59 -22.31 9.29
CA ARG A 381 -6.54 -22.36 8.27
C ARG A 381 -6.93 -23.35 7.18
N PRO A 382 -6.75 -23.02 5.89
CA PRO A 382 -7.08 -23.92 4.76
C PRO A 382 -6.42 -25.29 4.88
N MET A 383 -5.17 -25.35 5.37
CA MET A 383 -4.43 -26.60 5.53
C MET A 383 -5.09 -27.59 6.50
N ASP A 384 -5.90 -27.11 7.44
CA ASP A 384 -6.62 -27.96 8.38
C ASP A 384 -7.75 -28.77 7.69
N ALA A 385 -8.13 -28.42 6.45
CA ALA A 385 -9.07 -29.21 5.63
C ALA A 385 -8.56 -30.62 5.37
N GLY A 386 -7.25 -30.85 5.33
CA GLY A 386 -6.65 -32.18 5.23
C GLY A 386 -6.94 -33.11 6.42
N LYS A 387 -7.47 -32.57 7.53
CA LYS A 387 -7.91 -33.37 8.69
C LYS A 387 -9.30 -33.98 8.53
N ILE A 388 -10.04 -33.60 7.47
CA ILE A 388 -11.35 -34.15 7.17
C ILE A 388 -11.20 -35.61 6.76
N LYS A 389 -11.82 -36.53 7.53
CA LYS A 389 -11.78 -37.98 7.28
C LYS A 389 -13.09 -38.51 6.72
N VAL A 390 -14.19 -37.84 7.04
CA VAL A 390 -15.53 -38.31 6.66
C VAL A 390 -16.15 -37.32 5.69
N TRP A 391 -16.49 -37.83 4.50
CA TRP A 391 -17.10 -37.05 3.43
C TRP A 391 -18.54 -37.54 3.20
N GLN A 392 -19.47 -36.60 3.11
CA GLN A 392 -20.84 -36.86 2.72
C GLN A 392 -20.91 -36.92 1.18
N PRO A 393 -21.26 -38.08 0.60
CA PRO A 393 -21.33 -38.20 -0.85
C PRO A 393 -22.44 -37.31 -1.42
N LEU A 394 -22.16 -36.66 -2.54
CA LEU A 394 -23.19 -35.93 -3.28
C LEU A 394 -24.08 -36.88 -4.05
N PRO A 395 -25.42 -36.65 -4.10
CA PRO A 395 -26.33 -37.29 -5.02
C PRO A 395 -25.82 -37.16 -6.47
N ALA A 396 -26.14 -38.16 -7.31
CA ALA A 396 -25.66 -38.15 -8.71
C ALA A 396 -26.08 -36.89 -9.48
N GLU A 397 -27.25 -36.32 -9.16
CA GLU A 397 -27.83 -35.15 -9.76
C GLU A 397 -27.13 -33.83 -9.37
N GLU A 398 -26.46 -33.79 -8.20
CA GLU A 398 -25.68 -32.65 -7.71
C GLU A 398 -24.20 -32.72 -8.12
N ARG A 399 -23.76 -33.81 -8.68
CA ARG A 399 -22.38 -33.98 -9.16
C ARG A 399 -22.18 -33.21 -10.46
N PHE A 400 -21.08 -32.51 -10.56
CA PHE A 400 -20.69 -31.82 -11.78
C PHE A 400 -19.18 -31.88 -11.96
N THR A 401 -18.75 -31.66 -13.20
CA THR A 401 -17.35 -31.56 -13.56
C THR A 401 -16.97 -30.09 -13.79
N PHE A 402 -15.71 -29.78 -13.51
CA PHE A 402 -15.11 -28.47 -13.77
C PHE A 402 -13.66 -28.62 -14.22
N GLU A 403 -13.23 -27.70 -15.07
CA GLU A 403 -11.86 -27.63 -15.57
C GLU A 403 -10.99 -26.77 -14.69
N THR A 404 -9.73 -27.15 -14.51
CA THR A 404 -8.71 -26.40 -13.81
C THR A 404 -7.46 -26.24 -14.66
N THR A 405 -6.66 -25.23 -14.34
CA THR A 405 -5.35 -25.01 -14.96
C THR A 405 -4.28 -24.98 -13.88
N VAL A 406 -3.18 -25.67 -14.10
CA VAL A 406 -2.01 -25.64 -13.20
C VAL A 406 -1.38 -24.25 -13.26
N ASP A 407 -1.37 -23.56 -12.13
CA ASP A 407 -0.83 -22.19 -12.03
C ASP A 407 -0.31 -21.92 -10.61
N GLU A 408 0.40 -20.80 -10.45
CA GLU A 408 1.01 -20.34 -9.22
C GLU A 408 0.30 -19.12 -8.66
N LYS A 409 0.05 -19.10 -7.36
CA LYS A 409 -0.29 -17.84 -6.68
C LYS A 409 0.98 -17.07 -6.41
N VAL A 410 1.15 -15.97 -7.11
CA VAL A 410 2.36 -15.13 -7.03
C VAL A 410 2.03 -13.74 -6.52
N ILE A 411 3.04 -13.11 -5.94
CA ILE A 411 3.10 -11.68 -5.69
C ILE A 411 4.49 -11.17 -6.09
N LEU A 412 4.56 -9.99 -6.64
CA LEU A 412 5.82 -9.39 -7.08
C LEU A 412 6.48 -8.60 -5.95
N ARG A 413 7.80 -8.54 -6.01
CA ARG A 413 8.63 -7.72 -5.13
C ARG A 413 9.80 -7.12 -5.89
N ILE A 414 10.29 -5.99 -5.41
CA ILE A 414 11.51 -5.36 -5.91
C ILE A 414 12.62 -5.59 -4.89
N GLU A 415 13.73 -6.12 -5.33
CA GLU A 415 14.92 -6.34 -4.51
C GLU A 415 16.18 -5.92 -5.26
N ALA A 416 17.28 -5.78 -4.52
CA ALA A 416 18.59 -5.62 -5.12
C ALA A 416 18.95 -6.88 -5.94
N GLU A 417 19.60 -6.65 -7.07
CA GLU A 417 20.18 -7.72 -7.88
C GLU A 417 21.24 -8.47 -7.07
N ASP A 418 21.14 -9.79 -7.01
CA ASP A 418 22.07 -10.67 -6.34
C ASP A 418 22.61 -11.70 -7.36
N PRO A 419 23.82 -11.53 -7.88
CA PRO A 419 24.38 -12.43 -8.89
C PRO A 419 24.62 -13.87 -8.39
N THR A 420 24.54 -14.10 -7.07
CA THR A 420 24.80 -15.41 -6.46
C THR A 420 23.51 -16.19 -6.18
N GLU A 421 22.35 -15.59 -6.44
CA GLU A 421 21.05 -16.20 -6.19
C GLU A 421 20.60 -17.05 -7.40
N ASP A 422 20.28 -18.34 -7.16
CA ASP A 422 19.70 -19.19 -8.19
C ASP A 422 18.19 -18.88 -8.40
N GLU A 423 17.67 -19.30 -9.56
CA GLU A 423 16.31 -19.03 -9.98
C GLU A 423 15.26 -19.57 -8.98
N TYR A 424 15.44 -20.79 -8.48
CA TYR A 424 14.51 -21.39 -7.51
C TYR A 424 14.55 -20.66 -6.16
N GLN A 425 15.73 -20.28 -5.68
CA GLN A 425 15.87 -19.52 -4.45
C GLN A 425 15.24 -18.12 -4.56
N SER A 426 15.25 -17.54 -5.75
CA SER A 426 14.64 -16.24 -5.99
C SER A 426 13.12 -16.24 -5.80
N LEU A 427 12.45 -17.41 -5.81
CA LEU A 427 11.00 -17.54 -5.60
C LEU A 427 10.56 -17.35 -4.15
N PHE A 428 11.50 -17.28 -3.20
CA PHE A 428 11.21 -17.13 -1.78
C PHE A 428 11.51 -15.71 -1.29
N ALA A 429 10.55 -15.07 -0.60
CA ALA A 429 10.70 -13.71 -0.06
C ALA A 429 11.73 -13.58 1.07
N ASN A 430 11.99 -14.66 1.84
CA ASN A 430 12.85 -14.62 3.03
C ASN A 430 14.16 -15.36 2.82
N LYS A 431 15.25 -14.60 2.68
CA LYS A 431 16.62 -15.13 2.57
C LYS A 431 17.15 -15.73 3.89
N SER A 432 16.58 -15.36 5.05
CA SER A 432 17.07 -15.80 6.37
C SER A 432 16.77 -17.27 6.70
N ASN A 433 15.87 -17.94 6.00
CA ASN A 433 15.56 -19.35 6.15
C ASN A 433 16.20 -20.26 5.09
N LYS A 434 17.19 -19.75 4.38
CA LYS A 434 18.01 -20.55 3.45
C LYS A 434 18.84 -21.57 4.25
N ARG A 435 18.22 -22.68 4.70
CA ARG A 435 18.95 -23.93 4.86
C ARG A 435 19.41 -24.30 3.46
N LYS A 436 20.73 -24.39 3.26
CA LYS A 436 21.30 -25.02 2.06
C LYS A 436 20.65 -26.39 1.91
N HIS A 437 19.62 -26.48 1.11
CA HIS A 437 19.15 -27.74 0.61
C HIS A 437 20.18 -28.15 -0.44
N ASN A 438 20.95 -29.20 -0.14
CA ASN A 438 21.49 -30.02 -1.21
C ASN A 438 20.29 -30.53 -1.98
N ALA A 439 19.93 -29.80 -3.03
CA ALA A 439 18.99 -30.31 -4.01
C ALA A 439 19.67 -31.51 -4.62
N ASP A 440 19.11 -32.66 -4.45
CA ASP A 440 18.92 -33.69 -5.47
C ASP A 440 18.59 -35.07 -4.96
N GLU A 441 18.70 -35.44 -3.66
CA GLU A 441 18.57 -36.86 -3.34
C GLU A 441 17.59 -37.32 -2.23
N GLU A 442 16.84 -36.51 -1.53
CA GLU A 442 16.14 -37.01 -0.32
C GLU A 442 14.62 -36.82 -0.23
N TRP A 443 13.90 -36.53 -1.31
CA TRP A 443 12.43 -36.38 -1.23
C TRP A 443 11.62 -37.54 -1.77
N ALA A 444 12.28 -38.60 -2.26
CA ALA A 444 11.59 -39.78 -2.81
C ALA A 444 11.21 -40.85 -1.78
N GLY A 445 11.39 -40.64 -0.48
CA GLY A 445 11.26 -41.78 0.43
C GLY A 445 11.02 -41.55 1.89
N ARG A 446 10.19 -40.57 2.31
CA ARG A 446 9.70 -40.54 3.70
C ARG A 446 8.19 -40.44 3.79
N SER A 447 7.54 -41.62 3.65
CA SER A 447 6.27 -41.88 4.32
C SER A 447 6.51 -41.76 5.83
N VAL A 448 5.94 -40.76 6.47
CA VAL A 448 5.96 -40.63 7.92
C VAL A 448 5.02 -41.68 8.50
N GLN A 449 5.56 -42.83 8.90
CA GLN A 449 4.89 -43.76 9.81
C GLN A 449 4.74 -43.08 11.17
N TYR A 450 3.54 -42.71 11.51
CA TYR A 450 3.17 -42.37 12.89
C TYR A 450 3.18 -43.65 13.72
N THR A 451 4.29 -43.94 14.40
CA THR A 451 4.30 -44.90 15.49
C THR A 451 3.91 -44.20 16.77
N ASN A 452 2.74 -44.57 17.28
CA ASN A 452 2.31 -44.34 18.65
C ASN A 452 3.38 -44.88 19.61
N ARG A 453 4.03 -43.98 20.36
CA ARG A 453 4.76 -44.36 21.57
C ARG A 453 4.19 -43.56 22.76
N ASN A 454 3.23 -44.24 23.42
CA ASN A 454 2.96 -44.05 24.81
C ASN A 454 4.14 -44.62 25.61
N GLU A 455 4.93 -43.81 26.25
CA GLU A 455 5.77 -44.25 27.37
C GLU A 455 5.77 -43.17 28.44
N THR A 456 5.15 -43.56 29.53
CA THR A 456 5.25 -43.05 30.89
C THR A 456 6.66 -42.72 31.32
N ARG A 457 6.91 -41.51 31.81
CA ARG A 457 8.07 -41.21 32.61
C ARG A 457 7.68 -40.63 33.94
N SER A 458 8.07 -41.40 34.96
CA SER A 458 7.97 -41.23 36.39
C SER A 458 8.71 -40.00 36.92
N PHE A 459 8.13 -39.45 37.95
CA PHE A 459 8.70 -38.40 38.84
C PHE A 459 10.01 -38.83 39.50
N HIS A 460 11.00 -37.97 39.51
CA HIS A 460 12.05 -37.95 40.51
C HIS A 460 12.17 -36.60 41.18
N THR A 461 11.88 -36.61 42.46
CA THR A 461 12.11 -35.55 43.45
C THR A 461 13.58 -35.38 43.75
N GLY A 462 14.06 -34.14 43.75
CA GLY A 462 15.37 -33.74 44.24
C GLY A 462 15.30 -32.46 45.05
N ARG A 463 15.46 -32.57 46.37
CA ARG A 463 15.56 -31.50 47.36
C ARG A 463 16.88 -30.74 47.22
N GLY A 464 16.86 -29.43 47.44
CA GLY A 464 18.05 -28.61 47.67
C GLY A 464 17.72 -27.26 48.28
N ARG A 465 18.10 -27.10 49.54
CA ARG A 465 17.92 -25.96 50.46
C ARG A 465 18.85 -24.77 50.15
N GLY A 466 18.40 -23.55 50.58
CA GLY A 466 19.28 -22.42 50.93
C GLY A 466 18.55 -21.08 50.81
N LYS A 467 18.02 -20.59 51.79
CA LYS A 467 18.23 -19.49 52.78
C LYS A 467 18.67 -18.14 52.17
N GLY A 468 17.83 -17.11 52.45
CA GLY A 468 18.31 -15.87 53.04
C GLY A 468 17.75 -14.59 52.47
N GLY A 469 16.95 -13.84 53.27
CA GLY A 469 17.11 -12.45 53.60
C GLY A 469 16.32 -11.38 52.84
N ASN A 470 15.32 -10.99 53.32
CA ASN A 470 14.46 -9.88 53.74
C ASN A 470 14.99 -8.42 53.50
N PRO A 471 14.19 -7.35 53.82
CA PRO A 471 13.27 -6.61 52.93
C PRO A 471 13.57 -5.09 52.92
N ASN A 472 12.99 -4.30 52.01
CA ASN A 472 12.42 -2.98 52.41
C ASN A 472 11.57 -2.32 51.31
N ARG A 473 10.36 -2.07 51.68
CA ARG A 473 9.51 -0.86 51.67
C ARG A 473 9.68 0.17 50.53
N GLY A 474 8.54 0.47 49.91
CA GLY A 474 8.29 1.75 49.28
C GLY A 474 6.95 1.80 48.53
N HIS A 475 5.92 2.24 49.21
CA HIS A 475 4.61 2.62 48.65
C HIS A 475 4.73 3.71 47.59
N ARG A 476 3.92 3.68 46.50
CA ARG A 476 2.85 4.66 46.22
C ARG A 476 2.14 4.47 44.88
N ASN A 477 0.83 4.32 45.01
CA ASN A 477 -0.32 4.84 44.25
C ASN A 477 -0.34 4.76 42.68
N ALA A 478 -1.20 3.92 42.25
CA ALA A 478 -2.42 4.08 41.44
C ALA A 478 -2.51 5.28 40.46
N ALA A 479 -2.61 4.98 39.16
CA ALA A 479 -3.50 5.67 38.26
C ALA A 479 -3.97 4.69 37.19
N ARG A 480 -5.28 4.48 37.13
CA ARG A 480 -6.01 3.78 36.06
C ARG A 480 -5.86 4.54 34.77
N GLY A 481 -5.39 3.92 33.70
CA GLY A 481 -5.36 4.46 32.36
C GLY A 481 -5.82 3.39 31.36
N GLY A 482 -6.83 3.74 30.57
CA GLY A 482 -7.68 2.93 29.73
C GLY A 482 -7.00 1.98 28.76
N ARG A 483 -7.63 0.84 28.56
CA ARG A 483 -7.40 -0.08 27.43
C ARG A 483 -7.80 0.62 26.11
N GLY A 484 -6.83 1.15 25.39
CA GLY A 484 -6.97 1.54 23.99
C GLY A 484 -6.98 0.30 23.12
N GLY A 485 -8.10 0.05 22.42
CA GLY A 485 -8.22 -1.00 21.43
C GLY A 485 -7.20 -0.82 20.31
N ARG A 486 -6.41 -1.85 20.03
CA ARG A 486 -5.59 -1.93 18.82
C ARG A 486 -6.52 -2.09 17.61
N GLY A 487 -6.84 -0.97 16.96
CA GLY A 487 -7.42 -0.96 15.63
C GLY A 487 -6.42 -1.63 14.66
N ARG A 488 -6.89 -2.62 13.91
CA ARG A 488 -6.18 -3.15 12.73
C ARG A 488 -5.97 -2.01 11.77
N GLY A 489 -4.73 -1.54 11.63
CA GLY A 489 -4.34 -0.59 10.61
C GLY A 489 -4.54 -1.23 9.24
N GLY A 490 -5.53 -0.78 8.48
CA GLY A 490 -5.55 -0.92 7.04
C GLY A 490 -4.23 -0.34 6.51
N HIS A 491 -3.69 -0.91 5.44
CA HIS A 491 -2.54 -0.36 4.74
C HIS A 491 -2.94 1.02 4.20
N GLY A 492 -2.78 2.05 5.03
CA GLY A 492 -3.06 3.42 4.67
C GLY A 492 -2.12 3.85 3.55
N TYR A 493 -2.71 4.51 2.58
CA TYR A 493 -2.07 5.28 1.54
C TYR A 493 -0.85 6.04 2.08
N ARG A 494 0.34 5.79 1.52
CA ARG A 494 1.57 6.56 1.80
C ARG A 494 1.76 7.58 0.68
N SER A 495 1.53 8.82 1.00
CA SER A 495 1.78 9.97 0.13
C SER A 495 3.23 10.45 0.25
N LEU A 496 3.62 11.36 -0.65
CA LEU A 496 4.89 12.08 -0.63
C LEU A 496 5.29 12.64 0.76
N ASP A 497 4.32 12.97 1.61
CA ASP A 497 4.55 13.58 2.92
C ASP A 497 4.61 12.58 4.08
N ASP A 498 4.23 11.31 3.84
CA ASP A 498 4.29 10.27 4.86
C ASP A 498 5.70 9.71 5.06
N VAL A 499 6.65 10.12 4.22
CA VAL A 499 8.07 9.81 4.35
C VAL A 499 8.73 10.94 5.15
N ASP A 500 8.79 10.77 6.47
CA ASP A 500 9.52 11.71 7.34
C ASP A 500 11.03 11.49 7.19
N PRO A 501 11.79 12.42 6.58
CA PRO A 501 13.25 12.25 6.37
C PRO A 501 14.03 12.21 7.69
N ARG A 502 13.45 12.70 8.80
CA ARG A 502 14.10 12.68 10.12
C ARG A 502 14.03 11.31 10.81
N GLY A 503 13.00 10.51 10.54
CA GLY A 503 12.89 9.15 11.06
C GLY A 503 13.87 8.16 10.41
N GLN A 504 14.31 8.42 9.18
CA GLN A 504 15.27 7.58 8.46
C GLN A 504 16.73 7.91 8.84
N ALA A 505 17.08 9.19 9.05
CA ALA A 505 18.40 9.60 9.50
C ALA A 505 18.75 9.02 10.89
N ALA A 506 17.77 8.91 11.80
CA ALA A 506 17.96 8.27 13.10
C ALA A 506 18.16 6.74 13.00
N ARG A 507 17.60 6.07 11.99
CA ARG A 507 17.81 4.63 11.74
C ARG A 507 19.10 4.35 10.98
N ALA A 508 19.54 5.24 10.09
CA ALA A 508 20.82 5.14 9.39
C ALA A 508 22.01 5.44 10.31
N ALA A 509 21.89 6.38 11.24
CA ALA A 509 22.89 6.67 12.25
C ALA A 509 23.06 5.54 13.30
N ALA A 510 22.02 4.72 13.52
CA ALA A 510 22.08 3.55 14.39
C ALA A 510 22.73 2.32 13.71
N ALA A 511 22.93 2.35 12.38
CA ALA A 511 23.55 1.27 11.60
C ALA A 511 25.03 1.49 11.27
N GLY A 512 25.60 2.66 11.58
CA GLY A 512 26.97 3.05 11.24
C GLY A 512 27.86 3.38 12.45
N GLY A 513 28.01 2.46 13.40
CA GLY A 513 28.96 2.59 14.52
C GLY A 513 29.97 1.45 14.49
N GLY A 514 31.21 1.74 14.12
CA GLY A 514 32.36 0.82 14.16
C GLY A 514 32.89 0.54 15.59
N PRO A 515 33.92 -0.29 15.78
CA PRO A 515 34.07 -1.20 16.91
C PRO A 515 34.76 -0.57 18.13
N GLY A 516 34.24 -0.89 19.32
CA GLY A 516 34.90 -0.55 20.58
C GLY A 516 34.26 -1.15 21.82
N THR A 517 34.93 -2.18 22.36
CA THR A 517 35.01 -2.67 23.75
C THR A 517 33.76 -3.15 24.51
N LEU A 518 33.80 -4.46 24.79
CA LEU A 518 33.39 -5.25 25.95
C LEU A 518 32.51 -4.59 27.05
N GLY A 519 31.26 -5.10 27.18
CA GLY A 519 30.43 -4.94 28.36
C GLY A 519 29.27 -5.93 28.36
N ARG A 520 29.28 -6.88 29.30
CA ARG A 520 28.25 -7.92 29.50
C ARG A 520 26.91 -7.32 29.87
N GLY A 521 25.84 -7.66 29.16
CA GLY A 521 24.46 -7.39 29.54
C GLY A 521 23.50 -8.16 28.63
N ARG A 522 22.75 -9.11 29.19
CA ARG A 522 21.74 -9.91 28.48
C ARG A 522 20.64 -9.03 27.88
N PRO A 523 20.19 -9.26 26.65
CA PRO A 523 18.93 -8.71 26.16
C PRO A 523 17.82 -9.76 26.21
N MET A 524 16.73 -9.41 26.86
CA MET A 524 15.40 -9.94 26.55
C MET A 524 14.88 -9.13 25.35
N GLY A 525 14.81 -9.71 24.18
CA GLY A 525 14.26 -9.10 22.99
C GLY A 525 13.36 -10.09 22.27
N GLY A 526 12.04 -9.96 22.45
CA GLY A 526 11.08 -10.62 21.60
C GLY A 526 11.06 -9.96 20.22
N GLN A 527 11.48 -10.67 19.20
CA GLN A 527 11.25 -10.29 17.80
C GLN A 527 9.80 -10.57 17.42
N PRO A 528 9.11 -9.66 16.72
CA PRO A 528 7.85 -9.99 16.07
C PRO A 528 8.14 -10.93 14.89
N SER A 529 7.59 -12.13 14.93
CA SER A 529 7.63 -13.10 13.85
C SER A 529 6.84 -12.58 12.65
N VAL A 530 7.51 -12.15 11.61
CA VAL A 530 6.94 -11.73 10.33
C VAL A 530 6.33 -12.92 9.55
N GLY A 531 6.51 -14.15 10.04
CA GLY A 531 6.02 -15.37 9.40
C GLY A 531 4.53 -15.70 9.63
N ALA A 532 3.85 -15.05 10.58
CA ALA A 532 2.45 -15.37 10.90
C ALA A 532 1.44 -14.67 9.97
N ASP A 533 1.80 -13.57 9.32
CA ASP A 533 0.88 -12.81 8.46
C ASP A 533 0.73 -13.40 7.04
N LEU A 534 1.71 -14.16 6.56
CA LEU A 534 1.62 -14.78 5.24
C LEU A 534 0.65 -15.96 5.19
N GLN A 535 0.39 -16.63 6.32
CA GLN A 535 -0.57 -17.74 6.40
C GLN A 535 -2.04 -17.28 6.44
N SER A 536 -2.29 -16.00 6.68
CA SER A 536 -3.67 -15.46 6.69
C SER A 536 -4.25 -15.16 5.30
N TYR A 537 -3.46 -15.33 4.24
CA TYR A 537 -3.89 -15.13 2.85
C TYR A 537 -4.23 -16.41 2.10
N TYR A 538 -4.18 -17.57 2.79
CA TYR A 538 -4.67 -18.82 2.22
C TYR A 538 -6.18 -18.89 2.23
#